data_8784ad5e6efe7df8bb162e5f4ed6633d
#
_entry.id   8784ad5e6efe7df8bb162e5f4ed6633d
#
_cell.length_a   1.000
_cell.length_b   1.000
_cell.length_c   1.000
_cell.angle_alpha   90.00
_cell.angle_beta   90.00
_cell.angle_gamma   90.00
#
_symmetry.space_group_name_H-M   'P 1'
#
loop_
_entity.id
_entity.type
_entity.pdbx_description
1 polymer ?
#
loop_
_entity_poly.entity_id
_entity_poly.type
_entity_poly.pdbx_seq_one_letter_code
_entity_poly.pdbx_strand_id
1 'polypeptide(L)'
;DYDSEFRFSKRPVPSIQSMDKNHRVIYFNTFSKTLAPSIRISYMVLPPALMDRYVGTMNFYACTVSAFEQYALTEFMHQGYYDRHIHRMKNFYRNKRDKILEVLKASPLYKQVEILEKGAGNHFLMRINTDLSDTQLKWAAAGNGIQISCLSEYCESDKDKYAHILIVNYSDLEENGFRTAVEVLSQIIS
;
A
#
# COMPACT_ATOMS: atom_id res chain seq x y z
N ASP A 1 4.39 2.31 -9.61
CA ASP A 1 3.39 2.98 -8.77
C ASP A 1 2.68 1.92 -7.92
N TYR A 2 2.28 2.26 -6.72
CA TYR A 2 1.64 1.31 -5.82
C TYR A 2 0.52 2.02 -5.09
N ASP A 3 -0.69 1.50 -5.17
CA ASP A 3 -1.94 1.98 -4.54
C ASP A 3 -2.23 3.50 -4.64
N SER A 4 -1.61 4.19 -5.60
CA SER A 4 -1.76 5.63 -5.81
C SER A 4 -3.20 6.06 -6.09
N GLU A 5 -4.02 5.15 -6.59
CA GLU A 5 -5.44 5.33 -6.83
C GLU A 5 -6.26 5.46 -5.53
N PHE A 6 -5.78 4.91 -4.41
CA PHE A 6 -6.51 4.87 -3.13
C PHE A 6 -6.19 6.04 -2.21
N ARG A 7 -6.24 7.27 -2.71
CA ARG A 7 -6.11 8.50 -1.91
C ARG A 7 -7.46 9.04 -1.46
N PHE A 8 -7.57 9.38 -0.17
CA PHE A 8 -8.83 9.74 0.46
C PHE A 8 -9.01 11.24 0.65
N SER A 9 -7.95 11.98 0.96
CA SER A 9 -8.03 13.36 1.45
C SER A 9 -7.25 14.40 0.65
N LYS A 10 -6.45 13.97 -0.34
CA LYS A 10 -5.59 14.88 -1.11
C LYS A 10 -5.69 14.58 -2.60
N ARG A 11 -5.35 15.58 -3.42
CA ARG A 11 -5.16 15.36 -4.86
C ARG A 11 -4.11 14.28 -5.10
N PRO A 12 -4.23 13.48 -6.15
CA PRO A 12 -3.19 12.54 -6.53
C PRO A 12 -1.84 13.25 -6.63
N VAL A 13 -0.79 12.62 -6.10
CA VAL A 13 0.57 13.10 -6.34
C VAL A 13 0.92 12.75 -7.78
N PRO A 14 1.45 13.69 -8.58
CA PRO A 14 1.93 13.38 -9.91
C PRO A 14 2.98 12.27 -9.85
N SER A 15 2.94 11.34 -10.81
CA SER A 15 4.00 10.34 -10.94
C SER A 15 5.31 11.01 -11.32
N ILE A 16 6.44 10.42 -10.95
CA ILE A 16 7.76 10.92 -11.38
C ILE A 16 7.82 10.99 -12.91
N GLN A 17 7.19 10.03 -13.60
CA GLN A 17 7.12 10.01 -15.06
C GLN A 17 6.39 11.24 -15.63
N SER A 18 5.29 11.69 -14.99
CA SER A 18 4.55 12.88 -15.46
C SER A 18 5.33 14.21 -15.27
N MET A 19 6.35 14.21 -14.42
CA MET A 19 7.24 15.35 -14.18
C MET A 19 8.56 15.26 -14.98
N ASP A 20 8.80 14.13 -15.64
CA ASP A 20 10.05 13.85 -16.35
C ASP A 20 10.12 14.61 -17.68
N LYS A 21 10.95 15.64 -17.72
CA LYS A 21 11.25 16.42 -18.92
C LYS A 21 12.41 15.85 -19.75
N ASN A 22 13.14 14.89 -19.19
CA ASN A 22 14.38 14.38 -19.80
C ASN A 22 14.25 12.94 -20.31
N HIS A 23 13.05 12.37 -20.29
CA HIS A 23 12.76 11.01 -20.74
C HIS A 23 13.64 9.93 -20.09
N ARG A 24 13.83 10.02 -18.76
CA ARG A 24 14.67 9.10 -17.97
C ARG A 24 13.87 8.16 -17.08
N VAL A 25 12.55 8.36 -16.99
CA VAL A 25 11.69 7.61 -16.08
C VAL A 25 10.90 6.56 -16.84
N ILE A 26 11.03 5.31 -16.43
CA ILE A 26 10.14 4.22 -16.85
C ILE A 26 9.02 4.13 -15.81
N TYR A 27 7.77 4.23 -16.25
CA TYR A 27 6.62 4.06 -15.37
C TYR A 27 6.14 2.61 -15.41
N PHE A 28 5.93 2.03 -14.24
CA PHE A 28 5.34 0.70 -14.07
C PHE A 28 4.08 0.78 -13.21
N ASN A 29 3.05 0.06 -13.61
CA ASN A 29 1.88 -0.15 -12.77
C ASN A 29 1.23 -1.51 -13.04
N THR A 30 0.32 -1.94 -12.15
CA THR A 30 -0.36 -3.23 -12.22
C THR A 30 -1.83 -3.10 -11.85
N PHE A 31 -2.69 -3.88 -12.51
CA PHE A 31 -4.10 -3.98 -12.18
C PHE A 31 -4.40 -4.93 -11.01
N SER A 32 -3.40 -5.66 -10.51
CA SER A 32 -3.59 -6.63 -9.42
C SER A 32 -4.04 -5.99 -8.11
N LYS A 33 -3.71 -4.74 -7.85
CA LYS A 33 -4.14 -4.00 -6.65
C LYS A 33 -5.44 -3.23 -6.86
N THR A 34 -5.64 -2.73 -8.07
CA THR A 34 -6.78 -1.88 -8.39
C THR A 34 -8.02 -2.67 -8.80
N LEU A 35 -7.86 -3.88 -9.34
CA LEU A 35 -8.97 -4.76 -9.72
C LEU A 35 -9.03 -6.01 -8.83
N ALA A 36 -8.16 -6.97 -9.07
CA ALA A 36 -8.09 -8.19 -8.30
C ALA A 36 -6.70 -8.84 -8.41
N PRO A 37 -6.21 -9.52 -7.35
CA PRO A 37 -4.92 -10.21 -7.38
C PRO A 37 -4.81 -11.29 -8.45
N SER A 38 -5.95 -11.87 -8.88
CA SER A 38 -6.04 -12.87 -9.95
C SER A 38 -5.79 -12.28 -11.34
N ILE A 39 -6.02 -10.98 -11.52
CA ILE A 39 -5.69 -10.27 -12.76
C ILE A 39 -4.20 -9.99 -12.77
N ARG A 40 -3.46 -10.79 -13.56
CA ARG A 40 -2.01 -10.77 -13.63
C ARG A 40 -1.51 -9.84 -14.75
N ILE A 41 -2.13 -8.69 -14.90
CA ILE A 41 -1.79 -7.69 -15.91
C ILE A 41 -1.01 -6.55 -15.27
N SER A 42 0.17 -6.28 -15.83
CA SER A 42 0.96 -5.08 -15.52
C SER A 42 1.34 -4.41 -16.84
N TYR A 43 1.67 -3.14 -16.77
CA TYR A 43 2.11 -2.38 -17.94
C TYR A 43 3.26 -1.45 -17.58
N MET A 44 4.04 -1.09 -18.61
CA MET A 44 5.09 -0.09 -18.48
C MET A 44 4.94 0.97 -19.58
N VAL A 45 5.31 2.19 -19.23
CA VAL A 45 5.41 3.30 -20.17
C VAL A 45 6.89 3.64 -20.31
N LEU A 46 7.42 3.39 -21.50
CA LEU A 46 8.83 3.62 -21.82
C LEU A 46 9.04 5.02 -22.41
N PRO A 47 10.15 5.68 -22.10
CA PRO A 47 10.62 6.83 -22.86
C PRO A 47 10.83 6.47 -24.34
N PRO A 48 10.65 7.43 -25.30
CA PRO A 48 10.72 7.12 -26.73
C PRO A 48 11.99 6.38 -27.16
N ALA A 49 13.17 6.83 -26.71
CA ALA A 49 14.44 6.18 -27.07
C ALA A 49 14.55 4.73 -26.55
N LEU A 50 13.95 4.43 -25.40
CA LEU A 50 13.88 3.06 -24.88
C LEU A 50 12.82 2.23 -25.59
N MET A 51 11.73 2.85 -26.05
CA MET A 51 10.69 2.18 -26.84
C MET A 51 11.26 1.70 -28.17
N ASP A 52 12.02 2.53 -28.89
CA ASP A 52 12.68 2.16 -30.15
C ASP A 52 13.64 0.98 -29.94
N ARG A 53 14.42 1.03 -28.86
CA ARG A 53 15.33 -0.07 -28.50
C ARG A 53 14.55 -1.34 -28.13
N TYR A 54 13.48 -1.23 -27.38
CA TYR A 54 12.63 -2.36 -27.00
C TYR A 54 12.05 -3.04 -28.23
N VAL A 55 11.46 -2.27 -29.16
CA VAL A 55 10.92 -2.80 -30.40
C VAL A 55 12.02 -3.48 -31.23
N GLY A 56 13.20 -2.86 -31.34
CA GLY A 56 14.31 -3.42 -32.11
C GLY A 56 14.92 -4.71 -31.53
N THR A 57 14.83 -4.91 -30.19
CA THR A 57 15.50 -6.04 -29.54
C THR A 57 14.55 -7.10 -28.98
N MET A 58 13.33 -6.72 -28.63
CA MET A 58 12.39 -7.57 -27.88
C MET A 58 11.11 -7.92 -28.65
N ASN A 59 10.95 -7.40 -29.88
CA ASN A 59 9.73 -7.58 -30.68
C ASN A 59 9.43 -9.04 -31.06
N PHE A 60 10.40 -9.94 -30.89
CA PHE A 60 10.20 -11.37 -31.13
C PHE A 60 9.47 -12.09 -29.97
N TYR A 61 9.37 -11.45 -28.79
CA TYR A 61 8.60 -12.00 -27.68
C TYR A 61 7.11 -11.70 -27.85
N ALA A 62 6.29 -12.74 -27.79
CA ALA A 62 4.85 -12.55 -27.69
C ALA A 62 4.45 -11.96 -26.33
N CYS A 63 3.43 -11.12 -26.32
CA CYS A 63 2.84 -10.64 -25.09
C CYS A 63 2.26 -11.83 -24.29
N THR A 64 2.64 -11.93 -23.00
CA THR A 64 2.17 -13.02 -22.13
C THR A 64 0.73 -12.82 -21.67
N VAL A 65 0.19 -11.60 -21.78
CA VAL A 65 -1.23 -11.32 -21.48
C VAL A 65 -2.08 -11.73 -22.68
N SER A 66 -3.07 -12.57 -22.47
CA SER A 66 -3.94 -13.04 -23.55
C SER A 66 -4.72 -11.89 -24.20
N ALA A 67 -4.96 -11.96 -25.50
CA ALA A 67 -5.75 -10.96 -26.21
C ALA A 67 -7.17 -10.81 -25.60
N PHE A 68 -7.76 -11.92 -25.17
CA PHE A 68 -9.07 -11.92 -24.51
C PHE A 68 -9.07 -11.03 -23.24
N GLU A 69 -8.07 -11.19 -22.37
CA GLU A 69 -7.95 -10.39 -21.15
C GLU A 69 -7.72 -8.91 -21.48
N GLN A 70 -6.90 -8.61 -22.48
CA GLN A 70 -6.67 -7.24 -22.94
C GLN A 70 -7.95 -6.58 -23.46
N TYR A 71 -8.73 -7.30 -24.29
CA TYR A 71 -10.02 -6.80 -24.79
C TYR A 71 -11.04 -6.64 -23.66
N ALA A 72 -11.16 -7.61 -22.76
CA ALA A 72 -12.07 -7.52 -21.61
C ALA A 72 -11.74 -6.31 -20.72
N LEU A 73 -10.45 -6.10 -20.43
CA LEU A 73 -10.00 -4.94 -19.67
C LEU A 73 -10.27 -3.62 -20.40
N THR A 74 -10.00 -3.58 -21.70
CA THR A 74 -10.28 -2.40 -22.55
C THR A 74 -11.76 -2.04 -22.50
N GLU A 75 -12.65 -3.00 -22.69
CA GLU A 75 -14.08 -2.78 -22.63
C GLU A 75 -14.55 -2.35 -21.24
N PHE A 76 -14.01 -2.97 -20.19
CA PHE A 76 -14.28 -2.60 -18.80
C PHE A 76 -13.91 -1.14 -18.49
N MET A 77 -12.76 -0.67 -19.03
CA MET A 77 -12.34 0.72 -18.90
C MET A 77 -13.17 1.66 -19.76
N HIS A 78 -13.42 1.31 -21.03
CA HIS A 78 -14.16 2.13 -21.98
C HIS A 78 -15.60 2.39 -21.54
N GLN A 79 -16.26 1.40 -20.92
CA GLN A 79 -17.61 1.51 -20.36
C GLN A 79 -17.63 2.28 -19.01
N GLY A 80 -16.51 2.75 -18.50
CA GLY A 80 -16.39 3.47 -17.23
C GLY A 80 -16.60 2.58 -16.00
N TYR A 81 -16.58 1.25 -16.15
CA TYR A 81 -16.70 0.33 -15.02
C TYR A 81 -15.46 0.38 -14.13
N TYR A 82 -14.29 0.58 -14.70
CA TYR A 82 -13.04 0.71 -13.95
C TYR A 82 -13.11 1.91 -13.00
N ASP A 83 -13.48 3.09 -13.48
CA ASP A 83 -13.55 4.30 -12.64
C ASP A 83 -14.59 4.14 -11.52
N ARG A 84 -15.74 3.56 -11.82
CA ARG A 84 -16.76 3.25 -10.81
C ARG A 84 -16.25 2.27 -9.76
N HIS A 85 -15.48 1.26 -10.19
CA HIS A 85 -14.88 0.29 -9.29
C HIS A 85 -13.86 0.97 -8.36
N ILE A 86 -12.92 1.77 -8.90
CA ILE A 86 -11.94 2.51 -8.12
C ILE A 86 -12.62 3.44 -7.10
N HIS A 87 -13.66 4.15 -7.52
CA HIS A 87 -14.40 5.02 -6.61
C HIS A 87 -15.04 4.25 -5.45
N ARG A 88 -15.65 3.10 -5.73
CA ARG A 88 -16.24 2.21 -4.72
C ARG A 88 -15.17 1.66 -3.77
N MET A 89 -14.03 1.22 -4.29
CA MET A 89 -12.92 0.74 -3.48
C MET A 89 -12.31 1.82 -2.59
N LYS A 90 -12.19 3.07 -3.09
CA LYS A 90 -11.77 4.21 -2.27
C LYS A 90 -12.68 4.42 -1.07
N ASN A 91 -13.98 4.39 -1.27
CA ASN A 91 -14.95 4.55 -0.19
C ASN A 91 -14.90 3.38 0.79
N PHE A 92 -14.77 2.15 0.29
CA PHE A 92 -14.61 0.95 1.12
C PHE A 92 -13.38 1.05 2.02
N TYR A 93 -12.20 1.34 1.47
CA TYR A 93 -10.96 1.44 2.25
C TYR A 93 -10.96 2.64 3.20
N ARG A 94 -11.55 3.77 2.80
CA ARG A 94 -11.74 4.90 3.70
C ARG A 94 -12.55 4.51 4.93
N ASN A 95 -13.71 3.90 4.74
CA ASN A 95 -14.58 3.48 5.83
C ASN A 95 -13.90 2.44 6.72
N LYS A 96 -13.18 1.49 6.11
CA LYS A 96 -12.43 0.46 6.84
C LYS A 96 -11.32 1.08 7.70
N ARG A 97 -10.53 2.00 7.15
CA ARG A 97 -9.53 2.77 7.89
C ARG A 97 -10.16 3.51 9.07
N ASP A 98 -11.26 4.21 8.84
CA ASP A 98 -11.89 5.03 9.86
C ASP A 98 -12.37 4.17 11.04
N LYS A 99 -12.96 3.01 10.77
CA LYS A 99 -13.33 2.03 11.81
C LYS A 99 -12.13 1.51 12.60
N ILE A 100 -11.04 1.14 11.91
CA ILE A 100 -9.80 0.70 12.58
C ILE A 100 -9.23 1.82 13.45
N LEU A 101 -9.24 3.06 12.99
CA LEU A 101 -8.82 4.21 13.80
C LEU A 101 -9.75 4.48 15.00
N GLU A 102 -11.04 4.22 14.89
CA GLU A 102 -11.98 4.30 16.00
C GLU A 102 -11.68 3.24 17.08
N VAL A 103 -11.39 2.00 16.67
CA VAL A 103 -10.95 0.95 17.59
C VAL A 103 -9.67 1.37 18.33
N LEU A 104 -8.69 1.91 17.60
CA LEU A 104 -7.44 2.39 18.20
C LEU A 104 -7.70 3.52 19.20
N LYS A 105 -8.51 4.51 18.85
CA LYS A 105 -8.85 5.65 19.73
C LYS A 105 -9.54 5.22 21.02
N ALA A 106 -10.33 4.15 20.98
CA ALA A 106 -11.03 3.60 22.13
C ALA A 106 -10.11 2.75 23.04
N SER A 107 -8.90 2.40 22.59
CA SER A 107 -7.97 1.55 23.31
C SER A 107 -7.04 2.32 24.24
N PRO A 108 -6.50 1.69 25.31
CA PRO A 108 -5.47 2.29 26.16
C PRO A 108 -4.20 2.66 25.37
N LEU A 109 -3.87 1.91 24.31
CA LEU A 109 -2.72 2.13 23.44
C LEU A 109 -2.70 3.52 22.81
N TYR A 110 -3.88 4.13 22.58
CA TYR A 110 -3.97 5.43 21.89
C TYR A 110 -3.15 6.55 22.52
N LYS A 111 -2.96 6.51 23.83
CA LYS A 111 -2.15 7.52 24.57
C LYS A 111 -0.65 7.38 24.33
N GLN A 112 -0.23 6.22 23.83
CA GLN A 112 1.18 5.86 23.63
C GLN A 112 1.54 5.79 22.14
N VAL A 113 0.65 6.22 21.25
CA VAL A 113 0.88 6.16 19.81
C VAL A 113 0.60 7.50 19.11
N GLU A 114 1.31 7.72 18.02
CA GLU A 114 1.11 8.82 17.08
C GLU A 114 0.82 8.27 15.69
N ILE A 115 -0.29 8.70 15.07
CA ILE A 115 -0.61 8.33 13.69
C ILE A 115 0.08 9.31 12.74
N LEU A 116 1.06 8.83 12.00
CA LEU A 116 1.89 9.66 11.12
C LEU A 116 1.28 9.84 9.74
N GLU A 117 0.82 8.76 9.11
CA GLU A 117 0.30 8.77 7.75
C GLU A 117 -1.00 7.98 7.69
N LYS A 118 -2.08 8.61 7.23
CA LYS A 118 -3.44 8.01 7.17
C LYS A 118 -4.25 8.47 5.96
N GLY A 119 -3.63 9.23 5.07
CA GLY A 119 -4.37 9.95 4.01
C GLY A 119 -4.54 9.17 2.72
N ALA A 120 -3.89 8.04 2.56
CA ALA A 120 -3.88 7.28 1.31
C ALA A 120 -3.52 5.81 1.54
N GLY A 121 -3.74 4.99 0.50
CA GLY A 121 -3.34 3.59 0.48
C GLY A 121 -4.24 2.69 1.30
N ASN A 122 -3.77 1.50 1.54
CA ASN A 122 -4.41 0.46 2.34
C ASN A 122 -3.72 0.22 3.69
N HIS A 123 -2.82 1.12 4.08
CA HIS A 123 -2.10 1.09 5.34
C HIS A 123 -1.96 2.50 5.92
N PHE A 124 -1.62 2.58 7.19
CA PHE A 124 -1.16 3.81 7.83
C PHE A 124 0.09 3.52 8.66
N LEU A 125 0.84 4.57 8.96
CA LEU A 125 2.01 4.48 9.83
C LEU A 125 1.64 4.92 11.24
N MET A 126 2.08 4.15 12.22
CA MET A 126 1.82 4.38 13.63
C MET A 126 3.12 4.30 14.42
N ARG A 127 3.55 5.41 15.00
CA ARG A 127 4.68 5.43 15.93
C ARG A 127 4.21 5.02 17.30
N ILE A 128 4.95 4.13 17.94
CA ILE A 128 4.73 3.70 19.32
C ILE A 128 5.79 4.34 20.21
N ASN A 129 5.36 4.92 21.33
CA ASN A 129 6.25 5.41 22.38
C ASN A 129 6.58 4.25 23.32
N THR A 130 7.79 3.70 23.18
CA THR A 130 8.28 2.54 23.95
C THR A 130 9.80 2.54 24.00
N ASP A 131 10.34 1.97 25.06
CA ASP A 131 11.79 1.73 25.23
C ASP A 131 12.25 0.41 24.56
N LEU A 132 11.32 -0.43 24.12
CA LEU A 132 11.63 -1.69 23.45
C LEU A 132 12.15 -1.42 22.03
N SER A 133 13.22 -2.07 21.64
CA SER A 133 13.63 -2.07 20.23
C SER A 133 12.59 -2.75 19.32
N ASP A 134 12.61 -2.45 18.03
CA ASP A 134 11.71 -3.07 17.04
C ASP A 134 11.77 -4.60 17.09
N THR A 135 12.95 -5.16 17.30
CA THR A 135 13.14 -6.61 17.42
C THR A 135 12.46 -7.15 18.68
N GLN A 136 12.64 -6.50 19.82
CA GLN A 136 12.00 -6.91 21.08
C GLN A 136 10.48 -6.80 21.00
N LEU A 137 9.98 -5.70 20.41
CA LEU A 137 8.54 -5.48 20.22
C LEU A 137 7.93 -6.58 19.34
N LYS A 138 8.61 -6.94 18.24
CA LYS A 138 8.18 -8.04 17.35
C LYS A 138 8.17 -9.39 18.06
N TRP A 139 9.21 -9.70 18.84
CA TRP A 139 9.28 -10.95 19.60
C TRP A 139 8.16 -11.04 20.64
N ALA A 140 7.92 -9.97 21.39
CA ALA A 140 6.87 -9.93 22.37
C ALA A 140 5.47 -10.04 21.73
N ALA A 141 5.23 -9.36 20.62
CA ALA A 141 3.98 -9.47 19.86
C ALA A 141 3.77 -10.89 19.31
N ALA A 142 4.81 -11.49 18.71
CA ALA A 142 4.75 -12.84 18.16
C ALA A 142 4.48 -13.89 19.25
N GLY A 143 5.06 -13.74 20.44
CA GLY A 143 4.78 -14.58 21.61
C GLY A 143 3.31 -14.56 22.06
N ASN A 144 2.59 -13.51 21.69
CA ASN A 144 1.14 -13.35 21.93
C ASN A 144 0.29 -13.58 20.67
N GLY A 145 0.85 -14.21 19.64
CA GLY A 145 0.13 -14.56 18.40
C GLY A 145 -0.12 -13.39 17.45
N ILE A 146 0.59 -12.26 17.61
CA ILE A 146 0.43 -11.06 16.77
C ILE A 146 1.68 -10.84 15.94
N GLN A 147 1.50 -10.72 14.64
CA GLN A 147 2.56 -10.35 13.71
C GLN A 147 2.50 -8.85 13.41
N ILE A 148 3.61 -8.15 13.66
CA ILE A 148 3.77 -6.72 13.36
C ILE A 148 4.92 -6.51 12.37
N SER A 149 4.86 -5.42 11.60
CA SER A 149 5.91 -5.00 10.68
C SER A 149 6.38 -3.60 11.06
N CYS A 150 7.70 -3.44 11.20
CA CYS A 150 8.32 -2.16 11.53
C CYS A 150 8.87 -1.48 10.27
N LEU A 151 8.73 -0.18 10.16
CA LEU A 151 9.19 0.60 9.01
C LEU A 151 10.71 0.53 8.83
N SER A 152 11.46 0.42 9.93
CA SER A 152 12.93 0.26 9.95
C SER A 152 13.43 -0.95 9.16
N GLU A 153 12.60 -1.99 8.99
CA GLU A 153 12.94 -3.19 8.23
C GLU A 153 13.04 -2.94 6.72
N TYR A 154 12.40 -1.89 6.24
CA TYR A 154 12.39 -1.49 4.82
C TYR A 154 13.40 -0.39 4.50
N CYS A 155 14.21 0.01 5.49
CA CYS A 155 15.22 1.05 5.34
C CYS A 155 16.61 0.41 5.32
N GLU A 156 17.44 0.77 4.33
CA GLU A 156 18.85 0.34 4.28
C GLU A 156 19.74 1.22 5.18
N SER A 157 19.45 2.53 5.22
CA SER A 157 20.14 3.52 6.04
C SER A 157 19.18 4.20 7.01
N ASP A 158 19.74 4.86 8.04
CA ASP A 158 18.96 5.67 9.01
C ASP A 158 17.86 4.89 9.75
N LYS A 159 18.09 3.61 10.05
CA LYS A 159 17.09 2.72 10.68
C LYS A 159 16.55 3.31 12.00
N ASP A 160 17.41 3.97 12.77
CA ASP A 160 17.05 4.58 14.05
C ASP A 160 15.99 5.69 13.89
N LYS A 161 16.03 6.43 12.79
CA LYS A 161 15.04 7.47 12.48
C LYS A 161 13.63 6.90 12.27
N TYR A 162 13.56 5.66 11.81
CA TYR A 162 12.30 4.95 11.51
C TYR A 162 11.98 3.87 12.52
N ALA A 163 12.73 3.79 13.62
CA ALA A 163 12.44 2.90 14.73
C ALA A 163 11.09 3.22 15.38
N HIS A 164 10.47 2.22 15.97
CA HIS A 164 9.16 2.29 16.66
C HIS A 164 7.99 2.72 15.76
N ILE A 165 8.15 2.67 14.43
CA ILE A 165 7.07 2.98 13.49
C ILE A 165 6.54 1.67 12.91
N LEU A 166 5.28 1.34 13.23
CA LEU A 166 4.59 0.19 12.68
C LEU A 166 3.87 0.54 11.38
N ILE A 167 3.86 -0.41 10.45
CA ILE A 167 3.06 -0.37 9.23
C ILE A 167 1.78 -1.15 9.50
N VAL A 168 0.66 -0.45 9.66
CA VAL A 168 -0.65 -1.07 9.90
C VAL A 168 -1.39 -1.20 8.58
N ASN A 169 -1.28 -2.38 7.96
CA ASN A 169 -2.04 -2.71 6.77
C ASN A 169 -3.46 -3.12 7.18
N TYR A 170 -4.45 -2.34 6.79
CA TYR A 170 -5.85 -2.57 7.15
C TYR A 170 -6.68 -3.20 6.01
N SER A 171 -6.09 -3.55 4.86
CA SER A 171 -6.84 -4.16 3.75
C SER A 171 -7.53 -5.46 4.17
N ASP A 172 -6.85 -6.30 4.92
CA ASP A 172 -7.31 -7.63 5.33
C ASP A 172 -7.63 -7.72 6.84
N LEU A 173 -7.40 -6.62 7.59
CA LEU A 173 -7.68 -6.56 9.02
C LEU A 173 -9.18 -6.58 9.32
N GLU A 174 -9.60 -7.41 10.26
CA GLU A 174 -10.91 -7.34 10.86
C GLU A 174 -10.89 -6.52 12.16
N GLU A 175 -11.99 -5.85 12.49
CA GLU A 175 -12.08 -4.96 13.66
C GLU A 175 -11.76 -5.72 14.98
N ASN A 176 -12.28 -6.94 15.14
CA ASN A 176 -12.03 -7.76 16.35
C ASN A 176 -10.56 -8.18 16.45
N GLY A 177 -9.95 -8.61 15.35
CA GLY A 177 -8.52 -8.96 15.32
C GLY A 177 -7.63 -7.77 15.67
N PHE A 178 -7.97 -6.58 15.15
CA PHE A 178 -7.24 -5.37 15.49
C PHE A 178 -7.44 -4.94 16.94
N ARG A 179 -8.65 -5.09 17.51
CA ARG A 179 -8.92 -4.85 18.93
C ARG A 179 -8.02 -5.69 19.82
N THR A 180 -7.95 -6.99 19.57
CA THR A 180 -7.04 -7.90 20.28
C THR A 180 -5.58 -7.47 20.14
N ALA A 181 -5.16 -7.07 18.93
CA ALA A 181 -3.80 -6.63 18.69
C ALA A 181 -3.42 -5.37 19.49
N VAL A 182 -4.29 -4.36 19.53
CA VAL A 182 -4.01 -3.13 20.30
C VAL A 182 -4.06 -3.35 21.80
N GLU A 183 -4.89 -4.27 22.32
CA GLU A 183 -4.92 -4.67 23.72
C GLU A 183 -3.60 -5.34 24.13
N VAL A 184 -3.13 -6.30 23.35
CA VAL A 184 -1.85 -6.99 23.57
C VAL A 184 -0.67 -6.01 23.47
N LEU A 185 -0.63 -5.16 22.45
CA LEU A 185 0.43 -4.16 22.33
C LEU A 185 0.43 -3.19 23.52
N SER A 186 -0.73 -2.81 24.02
CA SER A 186 -0.82 -1.97 25.21
C SER A 186 -0.20 -2.64 26.46
N GLN A 187 -0.36 -3.96 26.61
CA GLN A 187 0.24 -4.72 27.73
C GLN A 187 1.76 -4.89 27.58
N ILE A 188 2.24 -5.04 26.33
CA ILE A 188 3.67 -5.22 26.06
C ILE A 188 4.47 -3.95 26.35
N ILE A 189 3.89 -2.77 26.12
CA ILE A 189 4.59 -1.48 26.23
C ILE A 189 4.27 -0.72 27.53
N SER A 190 3.41 -1.27 28.38
CA SER A 190 3.11 -0.74 29.73
C SER A 190 4.23 -1.08 30.69
#